data_8bdfb5966d93d03fcbfac4bd86afc722
#
_entry.id   8bdfb5966d93d03fcbfac4bd86afc722
#
_cell.length_a   1.000
_cell.length_b   1.000
_cell.length_c   1.000
_cell.angle_alpha   90.00
_cell.angle_beta   90.00
_cell.angle_gamma   90.00
#
_symmetry.space_group_name_H-M   'P 1'
#
loop_
_entity.id
_entity.type
_entity.pdbx_description
1 polymer ?
#
loop_
_entity_poly.entity_id
_entity_poly.type
_entity_poly.pdbx_seq_one_letter_code
_entity_poly.pdbx_strand_id
1 'polypeptide(L)' 'MRKGPYYTEDILVDKMQSGEYGWLDYVNHFSEEWQNEYQEYCKEHALCIGNQSAEQFVKYKDELLEQGMETENA' A
#
# COMPACT_ATOMS: atom_id res chain seq x y z
N MET A 1 -11.76 12.38 11.89
CA MET A 1 -12.50 11.96 10.83
C MET A 1 -11.71 11.74 9.58
N ARG A 2 -12.04 10.73 8.90
CA ARG A 2 -11.30 10.36 7.75
C ARG A 2 -11.60 11.24 6.58
N LYS A 3 -10.59 11.49 5.83
CA LYS A 3 -10.79 12.28 4.69
C LYS A 3 -10.62 11.49 3.48
N GLY A 4 -11.29 11.80 2.50
CA GLY A 4 -11.08 11.18 1.23
C GLY A 4 -11.50 9.74 1.23
N PRO A 5 -11.21 9.03 0.15
CA PRO A 5 -11.71 7.69 -0.09
C PRO A 5 -10.79 6.60 0.46
N TYR A 6 -10.59 6.60 1.74
CA TYR A 6 -9.78 5.55 2.34
C TYR A 6 -10.69 4.45 2.86
N TYR A 7 -10.30 3.20 2.61
CA TYR A 7 -11.11 2.05 2.97
C TYR A 7 -10.32 1.12 3.87
N THR A 8 -11.06 0.24 4.54
CA THR A 8 -10.39 -0.77 5.34
C THR A 8 -9.78 -1.82 4.43
N GLU A 9 -8.90 -2.62 4.99
CA GLU A 9 -8.24 -3.64 4.21
C GLU A 9 -9.23 -4.63 3.62
N ASP A 10 -10.25 -4.98 4.38
CA ASP A 10 -11.24 -5.93 3.90
C ASP A 10 -11.93 -5.43 2.63
N ILE A 11 -12.29 -4.17 2.62
CA ILE A 11 -12.95 -3.59 1.47
C ILE A 11 -12.00 -3.54 0.28
N LEU A 12 -10.75 -3.18 0.54
CA LEU A 12 -9.78 -3.07 -0.53
C LEU A 12 -9.49 -4.43 -1.16
N VAL A 13 -9.35 -5.45 -0.35
CA VAL A 13 -9.11 -6.79 -0.86
C VAL A 13 -10.29 -7.24 -1.71
N ASP A 14 -11.49 -6.95 -1.25
CA ASP A 14 -12.69 -7.31 -1.98
C ASP A 14 -12.71 -6.63 -3.35
N LYS A 15 -12.36 -5.36 -3.39
CA LYS A 15 -12.36 -4.64 -4.65
C LYS A 15 -11.28 -5.16 -5.60
N MET A 16 -10.15 -5.56 -5.05
CA MET A 16 -9.09 -6.12 -5.87
C MET A 16 -9.48 -7.47 -6.43
N GLN A 17 -10.13 -8.29 -5.63
CA GLN A 17 -10.54 -9.60 -6.09
C GLN A 17 -11.60 -9.52 -7.18
N SER A 18 -12.45 -8.52 -7.10
CA SER A 18 -13.47 -8.33 -8.12
C SER A 18 -12.90 -7.72 -9.39
N GLY A 19 -11.67 -7.25 -9.34
CA GLY A 19 -11.06 -6.63 -10.51
C GLY A 19 -11.33 -5.14 -10.61
N GLU A 20 -12.00 -4.58 -9.63
CA GLU A 20 -12.32 -3.18 -9.66
C GLU A 20 -11.09 -2.32 -9.38
N TYR A 21 -10.24 -2.77 -8.48
CA TYR A 21 -9.03 -2.05 -8.11
C TYR A 21 -7.80 -2.84 -8.47
N GLY A 22 -6.72 -2.11 -8.81
CA GLY A 22 -5.42 -2.72 -8.95
C GLY A 22 -4.57 -2.39 -7.73
N TRP A 23 -3.30 -2.76 -7.79
CA TRP A 23 -2.41 -2.51 -6.67
C TRP A 23 -2.24 -1.03 -6.40
N LEU A 24 -2.21 -0.22 -7.46
CA LEU A 24 -2.08 1.21 -7.28
C LEU A 24 -3.27 1.78 -6.52
N ASP A 25 -4.46 1.34 -6.88
CA ASP A 25 -5.65 1.79 -6.18
C ASP A 25 -5.62 1.34 -4.73
N TYR A 26 -5.16 0.11 -4.52
CA TYR A 26 -5.06 -0.42 -3.16
C TYR A 26 -4.22 0.51 -2.29
N VAL A 27 -3.03 0.87 -2.78
CA VAL A 27 -2.14 1.72 -2.00
C VAL A 27 -2.73 3.10 -1.80
N ASN A 28 -3.31 3.65 -2.85
CA ASN A 28 -3.83 5.00 -2.77
C ASN A 28 -5.03 5.14 -1.83
N HIS A 29 -5.78 4.07 -1.69
CA HIS A 29 -6.97 4.12 -0.83
C HIS A 29 -6.78 3.41 0.50
N PHE A 30 -5.58 2.95 0.77
CA PHE A 30 -5.31 2.28 2.03
C PHE A 30 -5.23 3.30 3.16
N SER A 31 -4.39 4.30 2.99
CA SER A 31 -4.26 5.36 3.97
C SER A 31 -3.37 6.43 3.40
N GLU A 32 -3.47 7.61 3.99
CA GLU A 32 -2.62 8.71 3.58
C GLU A 32 -1.15 8.40 3.83
N GLU A 33 -0.88 7.72 4.93
CA GLU A 33 0.47 7.35 5.28
C GLU A 33 1.07 6.45 4.22
N TRP A 34 0.31 5.47 3.76
CA TRP A 34 0.79 4.57 2.73
C TRP A 34 1.00 5.30 1.41
N GLN A 35 0.15 6.25 1.11
CA GLN A 35 0.33 7.04 -0.10
C GLN A 35 1.66 7.77 -0.08
N ASN A 36 1.96 8.41 1.03
CA ASN A 36 3.21 9.15 1.16
C ASN A 36 4.41 8.24 1.10
N GLU A 37 4.34 7.11 1.78
CA GLU A 37 5.45 6.17 1.78
C GLU A 37 5.66 5.58 0.40
N TYR A 38 4.58 5.31 -0.30
CA TYR A 38 4.68 4.76 -1.63
C TYR A 38 5.37 5.75 -2.57
N GLN A 39 5.03 7.01 -2.47
CA GLN A 39 5.66 8.02 -3.30
C GLN A 39 7.15 8.12 -3.01
N GLU A 40 7.50 8.06 -1.74
CA GLU A 40 8.91 8.08 -1.37
C GLU A 40 9.63 6.84 -1.88
N TYR A 41 8.97 5.71 -1.77
CA TYR A 41 9.55 4.46 -2.24
C TYR A 41 9.83 4.52 -3.74
N CYS A 42 8.89 5.01 -4.50
CA CYS A 42 9.10 5.13 -5.95
C CYS A 42 10.20 6.11 -6.26
N LYS A 43 10.27 7.18 -5.52
CA LYS A 43 11.29 8.18 -5.75
C LYS A 43 12.69 7.63 -5.47
N GLU A 44 12.82 6.91 -4.37
CA GLU A 44 14.12 6.36 -3.99
C GLU A 44 14.58 5.29 -4.94
N HIS A 45 13.66 4.53 -5.49
CA HIS A 45 14.00 3.45 -6.38
C HIS A 45 13.86 3.82 -7.84
N ALA A 46 13.59 5.09 -8.11
CA ALA A 46 13.43 5.57 -9.48
C ALA A 46 12.37 4.78 -10.23
N LEU A 47 11.27 4.51 -9.56
CA LEU A 47 10.17 3.77 -10.15
C LEU A 47 9.07 4.72 -10.58
N CYS A 48 8.35 4.32 -11.61
CA CYS A 48 7.19 5.08 -12.03
C CYS A 48 5.98 4.68 -11.21
N ILE A 49 5.11 5.63 -10.99
CA ILE A 49 3.87 5.35 -10.29
C ILE A 49 3.01 4.46 -11.17
N GLY A 50 2.57 3.35 -10.64
CA GLY A 50 1.74 2.43 -11.40
C GLY A 50 1.48 1.17 -10.61
N ASN A 51 0.73 0.25 -11.22
CA ASN A 51 0.38 -0.99 -10.56
C ASN A 51 1.60 -1.83 -10.22
N GLN A 52 2.57 -1.83 -11.10
CA GLN A 52 3.74 -2.65 -10.89
C GLN A 52 4.54 -2.20 -9.69
N SER A 53 4.82 -0.91 -9.60
CA SER A 53 5.56 -0.39 -8.46
C SER A 53 4.74 -0.48 -7.19
N ALA A 54 3.42 -0.33 -7.30
CA ALA A 54 2.56 -0.47 -6.14
C ALA A 54 2.60 -1.89 -5.60
N GLU A 55 2.63 -2.87 -6.48
CA GLU A 55 2.73 -4.24 -6.05
C GLU A 55 4.04 -4.48 -5.32
N GLN A 56 5.12 -3.94 -5.84
CA GLN A 56 6.42 -4.07 -5.19
C GLN A 56 6.41 -3.42 -3.81
N PHE A 57 5.77 -2.26 -3.72
CA PHE A 57 5.69 -1.57 -2.45
C PHE A 57 4.91 -2.38 -1.42
N VAL A 58 3.79 -2.96 -1.84
CA VAL A 58 2.99 -3.76 -0.93
C VAL A 58 3.78 -4.97 -0.44
N LYS A 59 4.50 -5.62 -1.34
CA LYS A 59 5.32 -6.74 -0.95
C LYS A 59 6.42 -6.32 0.01
N TYR A 60 7.01 -5.17 -0.23
CA TYR A 60 8.03 -4.63 0.65
C TYR A 60 7.48 -4.42 2.06
N LYS A 61 6.28 -3.84 2.16
CA LYS A 61 5.68 -3.62 3.47
C LYS A 61 5.35 -4.94 4.15
N ASP A 62 4.90 -5.88 3.36
CA ASP A 62 4.56 -7.19 3.90
C ASP A 62 5.79 -7.88 4.47
N GLU A 63 6.90 -7.76 3.77
CA GLU A 63 8.14 -8.35 4.25
C GLU A 63 8.62 -7.70 5.53
N LEU A 64 8.46 -6.41 5.63
CA LEU A 64 8.85 -5.72 6.86
C LEU A 64 8.06 -6.26 8.05
N LEU A 65 6.80 -6.52 7.84
CA LEU A 65 5.98 -7.06 8.91
C LEU A 65 6.41 -8.47 9.26
N GLU A 66 6.75 -9.25 8.27
CA GLU A 66 7.16 -10.63 8.51
C GLU A 66 8.50 -10.70 9.22
N GLN A 67 9.34 -9.72 9.00
CA GLN A 67 10.63 -9.73 9.64
C GLN A 67 10.55 -9.33 11.09
N GLY A 68 9.35 -9.12 11.59
CA GLY A 68 9.20 -8.86 13.00
C GLY A 68 9.39 -7.42 13.37
N MET A 69 9.19 -6.55 12.43
CA MET A 69 9.32 -5.16 12.75
C MET A 69 8.39 -4.75 13.84
N GLU A 70 7.26 -5.38 13.86
CA GLU A 70 6.29 -5.02 14.84
C GLU A 70 6.74 -5.43 16.21
N THR A 71 7.67 -6.34 16.31
CA THR A 71 8.06 -6.79 17.61
C THR A 71 8.90 -5.81 18.34
N GLU A 72 9.49 -4.91 17.61
CA GLU A 72 10.33 -4.02 18.31
C GLU A 72 9.54 -3.12 19.18
N ASN A 73 8.27 -3.02 18.91
CA ASN A 73 7.51 -2.26 19.80
C ASN A 73 7.23 -3.00 21.02
N ALA A 74 7.47 -4.19 21.02
CA ALA A 74 7.20 -4.95 22.22
C ALA A 74 8.24 -4.67 23.23
#